data_46df3addfd591c760f30ccd44b095533
#
_entry.id   46df3addfd591c760f30ccd44b095533
#
_cell.length_a   1.000
_cell.length_b   1.000
_cell.length_c   1.000
_cell.angle_alpha   90.00
_cell.angle_beta   90.00
_cell.angle_gamma   90.00
#
_symmetry.space_group_name_H-M   'P 1'
#
loop_
_entity.id
_entity.type
_entity.pdbx_description
1 polymer ?
#
loop_
_entity_poly.entity_id
_entity_poly.type
_entity_poly.pdbx_seq_one_letter_code
_entity_poly.pdbx_strand_id
1 'polypeptide(L)'
;MIKNIFKPFNNNLNSLLPIRFHNVSLKLDNNFFFKKLSFEINTKGISVFIGANGAGKTSCIKLLTGLIKPDSGEVLFSTNKEILNLIGYVPQKIILLRRSVEKNLLHTLSISNYPTNKKKQRVKEILKFAKLEHVAKQSARNLSIGQQQLVSIMRALAIRPSFLFLDEPCANLDPQTTQIIENLIKTVSKAGVKIIIVTHDVFQAKRLANDILFFHNGKIIEHTKTKNFFKNPKSKEAKDFQKGLLLK
;
A
#
# COMPACT_ATOMS: atom_id res chain seq x y z
N MET A 1 18.52 -12.14 -9.45
CA MET A 1 19.06 -10.95 -8.76
C MET A 1 17.97 -9.99 -8.24
N ILE A 2 16.95 -9.64 -9.02
CA ILE A 2 15.88 -8.68 -8.66
C ILE A 2 15.06 -9.11 -7.41
N LYS A 3 14.73 -10.41 -7.28
CA LYS A 3 13.95 -10.91 -6.12
C LYS A 3 14.62 -10.64 -4.76
N ASN A 4 15.94 -10.57 -4.69
CA ASN A 4 16.66 -10.40 -3.43
C ASN A 4 16.67 -8.95 -2.92
N ILE A 5 16.49 -7.95 -3.80
CA ILE A 5 16.49 -6.53 -3.42
C ILE A 5 15.32 -6.20 -2.49
N PHE A 6 14.14 -6.76 -2.75
CA PHE A 6 12.92 -6.48 -1.99
C PHE A 6 12.52 -7.59 -1.03
N LYS A 7 13.30 -8.67 -0.94
CA LYS A 7 13.00 -9.75 -0.01
C LYS A 7 12.90 -9.20 1.42
N PRO A 8 11.79 -9.37 2.12
CA PRO A 8 11.64 -8.88 3.49
C PRO A 8 12.71 -9.43 4.42
N PHE A 9 13.10 -8.67 5.43
CA PHE A 9 13.97 -9.21 6.49
C PHE A 9 13.29 -10.34 7.25
N ASN A 10 12.00 -10.20 7.50
CA ASN A 10 11.19 -11.29 8.05
C ASN A 10 10.56 -12.06 6.88
N ASN A 11 11.15 -13.21 6.54
CA ASN A 11 10.74 -14.02 5.39
C ASN A 11 9.48 -14.87 5.64
N ASN A 12 9.01 -14.95 6.88
CA ASN A 12 7.85 -15.79 7.20
C ASN A 12 6.56 -14.96 7.21
N LEU A 13 6.06 -14.63 6.02
CA LEU A 13 4.77 -13.94 5.87
C LEU A 13 3.61 -14.76 6.48
N ASN A 14 3.72 -16.09 6.54
CA ASN A 14 2.68 -16.94 7.15
C ASN A 14 2.51 -16.66 8.64
N SER A 15 3.59 -16.29 9.35
CA SER A 15 3.52 -15.93 10.77
C SER A 15 3.04 -14.50 11.02
N LEU A 16 2.84 -13.70 9.97
CA LEU A 16 2.40 -12.32 10.04
C LEU A 16 0.92 -12.15 9.60
N LEU A 17 0.38 -13.15 8.93
CA LEU A 17 -1.03 -13.22 8.53
C LEU A 17 -1.77 -14.20 9.44
N PRO A 18 -3.06 -14.01 9.65
CA PRO A 18 -3.91 -12.96 9.08
C PRO A 18 -3.76 -11.60 9.76
N ILE A 19 -4.17 -10.55 9.01
CA ILE A 19 -4.46 -9.23 9.56
C ILE A 19 -5.95 -9.20 9.87
N ARG A 20 -6.35 -8.85 11.09
CA ARG A 20 -7.75 -8.84 11.54
C ARG A 20 -8.18 -7.45 12.00
N PHE A 21 -9.34 -7.03 11.57
CA PHE A 21 -10.14 -5.99 12.20
C PHE A 21 -11.18 -6.67 13.08
N HIS A 22 -11.17 -6.34 14.36
CA HIS A 22 -12.12 -6.90 15.32
C HIS A 22 -12.96 -5.78 15.94
N ASN A 23 -14.23 -5.69 15.50
CA ASN A 23 -15.21 -4.70 15.98
C ASN A 23 -14.71 -3.24 15.96
N VAL A 24 -13.91 -2.89 14.93
CA VAL A 24 -13.30 -1.57 14.82
C VAL A 24 -14.36 -0.52 14.54
N SER A 25 -14.44 0.49 15.40
CA SER A 25 -15.22 1.70 15.18
C SER A 25 -14.31 2.90 15.08
N LEU A 26 -14.66 3.82 14.18
CA LEU A 26 -13.95 5.07 13.97
C LEU A 26 -14.98 6.19 13.81
N LYS A 27 -14.81 7.27 14.57
CA LYS A 27 -15.59 8.50 14.44
C LYS A 27 -14.82 9.52 13.63
N LEU A 28 -15.53 10.23 12.78
CA LEU A 28 -15.08 11.46 12.11
C LEU A 28 -16.12 12.52 12.40
N ASP A 29 -15.70 13.67 12.90
CA ASP A 29 -16.61 14.79 13.26
C ASP A 29 -17.81 14.34 14.13
N ASN A 30 -17.53 13.56 15.19
CA ASN A 30 -18.51 12.97 16.13
C ASN A 30 -19.48 11.94 15.53
N ASN A 31 -19.44 11.64 14.25
CA ASN A 31 -20.24 10.62 13.62
C ASN A 31 -19.44 9.33 13.40
N PHE A 32 -20.06 8.18 13.61
CA PHE A 32 -19.42 6.91 13.31
C PHE A 32 -19.26 6.74 11.79
N PHE A 33 -18.01 6.72 11.37
CA PHE A 33 -17.62 6.41 10.00
C PHE A 33 -17.48 4.89 9.80
N PHE A 34 -16.74 4.21 10.70
CA PHE A 34 -16.79 2.75 10.84
C PHE A 34 -17.60 2.40 12.08
N LYS A 35 -18.46 1.38 11.97
CA LYS A 35 -19.31 0.90 13.05
C LYS A 35 -19.12 -0.61 13.20
N LYS A 36 -18.29 -1.01 14.20
CA LYS A 36 -17.96 -2.43 14.48
C LYS A 36 -17.48 -3.19 13.23
N LEU A 37 -16.63 -2.53 12.41
CA LEU A 37 -16.08 -3.13 11.20
C LEU A 37 -15.20 -4.35 11.58
N SER A 38 -15.52 -5.52 11.02
CA SER A 38 -14.79 -6.75 11.24
C SER A 38 -14.52 -7.45 9.94
N PHE A 39 -13.26 -7.80 9.69
CA PHE A 39 -12.82 -8.58 8.54
C PHE A 39 -11.42 -9.12 8.75
N GLU A 40 -11.02 -10.05 7.89
CA GLU A 40 -9.70 -10.67 7.94
C GLU A 40 -9.05 -10.68 6.56
N ILE A 41 -7.76 -10.36 6.50
CA ILE A 41 -6.92 -10.52 5.31
C ILE A 41 -5.92 -11.64 5.59
N ASN A 42 -6.12 -12.79 4.95
CA ASN A 42 -5.27 -13.98 5.10
C ASN A 42 -4.54 -14.35 3.80
N THR A 43 -4.81 -13.65 2.70
CA THR A 43 -4.22 -13.91 1.39
C THR A 43 -2.82 -13.32 1.28
N LYS A 44 -1.90 -14.08 0.67
CA LYS A 44 -0.62 -13.54 0.21
C LYS A 44 -0.82 -12.70 -1.06
N GLY A 45 0.23 -12.00 -1.47
CA GLY A 45 0.20 -11.21 -2.70
C GLY A 45 -0.45 -9.84 -2.49
N ILE A 46 -1.31 -9.43 -3.42
CA ILE A 46 -1.86 -8.08 -3.51
C ILE A 46 -3.35 -8.11 -3.18
N SER A 47 -3.76 -7.47 -2.07
CA SER A 47 -5.16 -7.16 -1.79
C SER A 47 -5.46 -5.73 -2.23
N VAL A 48 -6.60 -5.53 -2.89
CA VAL A 48 -7.01 -4.20 -3.31
C VAL A 48 -8.29 -3.78 -2.58
N PHE A 49 -8.24 -2.62 -1.94
CA PHE A 49 -9.38 -1.93 -1.38
C PHE A 49 -9.95 -1.02 -2.45
N ILE A 50 -11.13 -1.33 -2.95
CA ILE A 50 -11.78 -0.61 -4.03
C ILE A 50 -13.15 -0.07 -3.58
N GLY A 51 -13.60 1.03 -4.19
CA GLY A 51 -14.87 1.69 -3.88
C GLY A 51 -14.84 3.17 -4.18
N ALA A 52 -15.97 3.83 -4.05
CA ALA A 52 -16.11 5.26 -4.29
C ALA A 52 -15.22 6.11 -3.35
N ASN A 53 -15.00 7.38 -3.72
CA ASN A 53 -14.36 8.34 -2.82
C ASN A 53 -15.21 8.50 -1.54
N GLY A 54 -14.54 8.65 -0.40
CA GLY A 54 -15.24 8.73 0.89
C GLY A 54 -15.71 7.39 1.47
N ALA A 55 -15.58 6.25 0.76
CA ALA A 55 -16.05 4.94 1.26
C ALA A 55 -15.26 4.37 2.45
N GLY A 56 -14.10 4.96 2.83
CA GLY A 56 -13.32 4.54 4.00
C GLY A 56 -11.99 3.86 3.72
N LYS A 57 -11.62 3.69 2.48
CA LYS A 57 -10.39 2.97 2.07
C LYS A 57 -9.12 3.52 2.70
N THR A 58 -8.89 4.84 2.58
CA THR A 58 -7.74 5.53 3.18
C THR A 58 -7.76 5.48 4.71
N SER A 59 -8.94 5.64 5.34
CA SER A 59 -9.08 5.51 6.80
C SER A 59 -8.72 4.11 7.28
N CYS A 60 -9.12 3.08 6.53
CA CYS A 60 -8.76 1.70 6.81
C CYS A 60 -7.23 1.48 6.73
N ILE A 61 -6.55 2.01 5.70
CA ILE A 61 -5.07 1.94 5.62
C ILE A 61 -4.42 2.69 6.79
N LYS A 62 -4.92 3.86 7.17
CA LYS A 62 -4.37 4.62 8.32
C LYS A 62 -4.49 3.85 9.63
N LEU A 63 -5.58 3.10 9.84
CA LEU A 63 -5.74 2.18 10.97
C LEU A 63 -4.73 1.03 10.89
N LEU A 64 -4.56 0.41 9.72
CA LEU A 64 -3.58 -0.66 9.49
C LEU A 64 -2.13 -0.24 9.74
N THR A 65 -1.81 1.00 9.42
CA THR A 65 -0.46 1.56 9.60
C THR A 65 -0.24 2.18 10.97
N GLY A 66 -1.26 2.19 11.84
CA GLY A 66 -1.18 2.82 13.16
C GLY A 66 -1.10 4.35 13.14
N LEU A 67 -1.34 4.99 11.98
CA LEU A 67 -1.36 6.44 11.85
C LEU A 67 -2.56 7.08 12.57
N ILE A 68 -3.65 6.33 12.68
CA ILE A 68 -4.79 6.67 13.52
C ILE A 68 -5.15 5.47 14.39
N LYS A 69 -5.71 5.72 15.56
CA LYS A 69 -6.23 4.70 16.47
C LYS A 69 -7.74 4.57 16.28
N PRO A 70 -8.32 3.37 16.42
CA PRO A 70 -9.76 3.23 16.46
C PRO A 70 -10.33 3.79 17.77
N ASP A 71 -11.59 4.25 17.74
CA ASP A 71 -12.32 4.66 18.96
C ASP A 71 -12.73 3.44 19.80
N SER A 72 -12.98 2.30 19.16
CA SER A 72 -13.20 1.01 19.81
C SER A 72 -12.86 -0.14 18.88
N GLY A 73 -12.68 -1.33 19.46
CA GLY A 73 -12.16 -2.48 18.73
C GLY A 73 -10.66 -2.41 18.50
N GLU A 74 -10.13 -3.32 17.72
CA GLU A 74 -8.67 -3.43 17.54
C GLU A 74 -8.29 -3.95 16.14
N VAL A 75 -7.08 -3.59 15.70
CA VAL A 75 -6.43 -4.12 14.51
C VAL A 75 -5.30 -5.04 14.94
N LEU A 76 -5.41 -6.31 14.60
CA LEU A 76 -4.50 -7.36 15.01
C LEU A 76 -3.69 -7.89 13.83
N PHE A 77 -2.41 -8.07 14.05
CA PHE A 77 -1.52 -8.83 13.18
C PHE A 77 -1.12 -10.12 13.90
N SER A 78 -0.98 -11.22 13.17
CA SER A 78 -0.56 -12.50 13.76
C SER A 78 0.91 -12.50 14.13
N THR A 79 1.35 -11.53 14.93
CA THR A 79 2.72 -11.40 15.42
C THR A 79 2.76 -10.52 16.67
N ASN A 80 3.63 -10.89 17.62
CA ASN A 80 3.96 -10.07 18.80
C ASN A 80 5.13 -9.10 18.53
N LYS A 81 5.65 -9.03 17.28
CA LYS A 81 6.73 -8.12 16.92
C LYS A 81 6.19 -6.71 16.72
N GLU A 82 7.06 -5.71 16.89
CA GLU A 82 6.76 -4.32 16.54
C GLU A 82 6.42 -4.21 15.06
N ILE A 83 5.13 -4.29 14.76
CA ILE A 83 4.63 -4.36 13.39
C ILE A 83 5.01 -3.13 12.57
N LEU A 84 5.13 -1.96 13.20
CA LEU A 84 5.47 -0.71 12.52
C LEU A 84 6.83 -0.77 11.81
N ASN A 85 7.79 -1.53 12.35
CA ASN A 85 9.10 -1.75 11.73
C ASN A 85 9.03 -2.64 10.48
N LEU A 86 7.89 -3.30 10.25
CA LEU A 86 7.66 -4.19 9.11
C LEU A 86 6.79 -3.56 8.02
N ILE A 87 6.36 -2.31 8.21
CA ILE A 87 5.43 -1.62 7.33
C ILE A 87 6.15 -0.56 6.49
N GLY A 88 5.93 -0.60 5.17
CA GLY A 88 6.13 0.52 4.27
C GLY A 88 4.78 1.15 3.90
N TYR A 89 4.67 2.46 3.97
CA TYR A 89 3.46 3.18 3.59
C TYR A 89 3.76 4.30 2.61
N VAL A 90 2.95 4.39 1.56
CA VAL A 90 2.99 5.44 0.54
C VAL A 90 1.61 6.11 0.52
N PRO A 91 1.50 7.36 1.02
CA PRO A 91 0.25 8.09 1.03
C PRO A 91 -0.11 8.60 -0.38
N GLN A 92 -1.38 8.91 -0.60
CA GLN A 92 -1.91 9.46 -1.84
C GLN A 92 -1.18 10.76 -2.25
N LYS A 93 -0.98 11.68 -1.30
CA LYS A 93 -0.18 12.89 -1.54
C LYS A 93 1.30 12.55 -1.41
N ILE A 94 2.06 12.78 -2.47
CA ILE A 94 3.51 12.56 -2.46
C ILE A 94 4.18 13.50 -1.45
N ILE A 95 4.89 12.92 -0.48
CA ILE A 95 5.62 13.67 0.55
C ILE A 95 7.10 13.35 0.43
N LEU A 96 7.88 14.29 -0.12
CA LEU A 96 9.33 14.20 -0.22
C LEU A 96 10.01 15.31 0.60
N LEU A 97 11.09 14.94 1.25
CA LEU A 97 11.93 15.89 1.98
C LEU A 97 12.60 16.87 1.00
N ARG A 98 12.86 18.10 1.43
CA ARG A 98 13.65 19.10 0.69
C ARG A 98 15.12 18.71 0.65
N ARG A 99 15.42 17.56 0.05
CA ARG A 99 16.74 16.94 -0.05
C ARG A 99 16.87 16.22 -1.40
N SER A 100 18.10 15.82 -1.75
CA SER A 100 18.32 15.00 -2.94
C SER A 100 17.61 13.66 -2.87
N VAL A 101 17.47 12.97 -4.01
CA VAL A 101 16.86 11.63 -4.09
C VAL A 101 17.59 10.66 -3.18
N GLU A 102 18.92 10.58 -3.26
CA GLU A 102 19.72 9.70 -2.40
C GLU A 102 19.58 10.02 -0.91
N LYS A 103 19.51 11.32 -0.53
CA LYS A 103 19.30 11.74 0.86
C LYS A 103 17.89 11.45 1.36
N ASN A 104 16.88 11.43 0.48
CA ASN A 104 15.54 10.96 0.82
C ASN A 104 15.53 9.46 1.19
N LEU A 105 16.22 8.63 0.40
CA LEU A 105 16.38 7.19 0.68
C LEU A 105 17.21 6.95 1.95
N LEU A 106 18.34 7.64 2.09
CA LEU A 106 19.22 7.50 3.24
C LEU A 106 18.52 7.89 4.55
N HIS A 107 17.69 8.95 4.52
CA HIS A 107 16.94 9.39 5.70
C HIS A 107 16.02 8.28 6.21
N THR A 108 15.26 7.62 5.34
CA THR A 108 14.39 6.52 5.74
C THR A 108 15.18 5.38 6.39
N LEU A 109 16.33 5.03 5.84
CA LEU A 109 17.21 4.02 6.43
C LEU A 109 17.82 4.49 7.77
N SER A 110 17.99 5.81 7.96
CA SER A 110 18.60 6.36 9.18
C SER A 110 17.64 6.37 10.37
N ILE A 111 16.34 6.52 10.12
CA ILE A 111 15.31 6.50 11.18
C ILE A 111 14.75 5.09 11.43
N SER A 112 15.15 4.11 10.64
CA SER A 112 14.77 2.71 10.80
C SER A 112 15.91 1.91 11.44
N ASN A 113 15.60 0.69 11.88
CA ASN A 113 16.57 -0.26 12.41
C ASN A 113 17.48 -0.91 11.33
N TYR A 114 17.64 -0.26 10.16
CA TYR A 114 18.50 -0.79 9.09
C TYR A 114 19.99 -0.71 9.48
N PRO A 115 20.80 -1.77 9.25
CA PRO A 115 22.22 -1.80 9.66
C PRO A 115 23.02 -0.61 9.09
N THR A 116 23.67 0.15 9.97
CA THR A 116 24.32 1.42 9.60
C THR A 116 25.39 1.24 8.53
N ASN A 117 26.21 0.19 8.62
CA ASN A 117 27.28 -0.12 7.66
C ASN A 117 26.75 -0.50 6.27
N LYS A 118 25.47 -0.87 6.13
CA LYS A 118 24.84 -1.26 4.86
C LYS A 118 23.99 -0.16 4.22
N LYS A 119 23.72 0.96 4.90
CA LYS A 119 22.78 2.01 4.41
C LYS A 119 23.21 2.59 3.07
N LYS A 120 24.49 2.97 2.91
CA LYS A 120 25.00 3.55 1.64
C LYS A 120 24.91 2.56 0.47
N GLN A 121 25.27 1.30 0.71
CA GLN A 121 25.14 0.24 -0.29
C GLN A 121 23.69 0.04 -0.69
N ARG A 122 22.78 0.01 0.29
CA ARG A 122 21.34 -0.12 0.05
C ARG A 122 20.78 1.00 -0.82
N VAL A 123 21.18 2.24 -0.58
CA VAL A 123 20.80 3.38 -1.42
C VAL A 123 21.24 3.17 -2.87
N LYS A 124 22.51 2.76 -3.09
CA LYS A 124 23.01 2.46 -4.44
C LYS A 124 22.21 1.36 -5.15
N GLU A 125 21.89 0.28 -4.44
CA GLU A 125 21.07 -0.82 -4.98
C GLU A 125 19.68 -0.35 -5.44
N ILE A 126 19.01 0.47 -4.61
CA ILE A 126 17.71 1.02 -4.91
C ILE A 126 17.75 1.97 -6.11
N LEU A 127 18.71 2.90 -6.13
CA LEU A 127 18.87 3.85 -7.22
C LEU A 127 19.10 3.13 -8.54
N LYS A 128 20.01 2.14 -8.56
CA LYS A 128 20.28 1.31 -9.74
C LYS A 128 19.04 0.55 -10.21
N PHE A 129 18.30 -0.09 -9.29
CA PHE A 129 17.10 -0.81 -9.62
C PHE A 129 16.01 0.11 -10.22
N ALA A 130 15.80 1.28 -9.61
CA ALA A 130 14.82 2.25 -10.04
C ALA A 130 15.28 3.08 -11.26
N LYS A 131 16.52 2.89 -11.75
CA LYS A 131 17.14 3.70 -12.80
C LYS A 131 17.14 5.20 -12.48
N LEU A 132 17.35 5.54 -11.21
CA LEU A 132 17.38 6.92 -10.69
C LEU A 132 18.80 7.43 -10.41
N GLU A 133 19.83 6.72 -10.87
CA GLU A 133 21.25 7.07 -10.61
C GLU A 133 21.59 8.45 -11.17
N HIS A 134 21.08 8.77 -12.36
CA HIS A 134 21.32 10.05 -13.05
C HIS A 134 20.73 11.26 -12.32
N VAL A 135 19.70 11.07 -11.49
CA VAL A 135 19.05 12.12 -10.69
C VAL A 135 19.34 12.01 -9.19
N ALA A 136 20.22 11.10 -8.77
CA ALA A 136 20.48 10.80 -7.36
C ALA A 136 20.80 12.02 -6.50
N LYS A 137 21.57 12.97 -7.05
CA LYS A 137 21.98 14.22 -6.38
C LYS A 137 21.01 15.38 -6.56
N GLN A 138 20.03 15.27 -7.48
CA GLN A 138 19.02 16.30 -7.70
C GLN A 138 18.01 16.38 -6.55
N SER A 139 17.43 17.55 -6.35
CA SER A 139 16.33 17.73 -5.41
C SER A 139 15.16 16.82 -5.80
N ALA A 140 14.71 15.98 -4.87
CA ALA A 140 13.62 15.05 -5.16
C ALA A 140 12.29 15.75 -5.52
N ARG A 141 12.11 17.02 -5.10
CA ARG A 141 10.93 17.83 -5.43
C ARG A 141 10.93 18.42 -6.84
N ASN A 142 12.08 18.46 -7.48
CA ASN A 142 12.22 18.98 -8.86
C ASN A 142 12.06 17.90 -9.93
N LEU A 143 11.81 16.67 -9.52
CA LEU A 143 11.55 15.54 -10.42
C LEU A 143 10.14 15.64 -11.02
N SER A 144 9.89 14.93 -12.13
CA SER A 144 8.52 14.74 -12.64
C SER A 144 7.65 14.03 -11.58
N ILE A 145 6.33 14.19 -11.65
CA ILE A 145 5.39 13.58 -10.70
C ILE A 145 5.58 12.07 -10.64
N GLY A 146 5.75 11.42 -11.79
CA GLY A 146 6.00 9.97 -11.85
C GLY A 146 7.31 9.55 -11.20
N GLN A 147 8.38 10.32 -11.40
CA GLN A 147 9.66 10.06 -10.71
C GLN A 147 9.54 10.30 -9.20
N GLN A 148 8.82 11.35 -8.78
CA GLN A 148 8.56 11.60 -7.36
C GLN A 148 7.79 10.44 -6.72
N GLN A 149 6.78 9.91 -7.41
CA GLN A 149 6.03 8.74 -6.95
C GLN A 149 6.93 7.50 -6.86
N LEU A 150 7.78 7.27 -7.85
CA LEU A 150 8.75 6.18 -7.82
C LEU A 150 9.71 6.31 -6.62
N VAL A 151 10.24 7.51 -6.35
CA VAL A 151 11.07 7.78 -5.17
C VAL A 151 10.30 7.52 -3.88
N SER A 152 9.02 7.92 -3.79
CA SER A 152 8.17 7.66 -2.62
C SER A 152 8.01 6.16 -2.35
N ILE A 153 7.73 5.37 -3.38
CA ILE A 153 7.64 3.91 -3.27
C ILE A 153 8.99 3.30 -2.89
N MET A 154 10.10 3.76 -3.50
CA MET A 154 11.44 3.27 -3.18
C MET A 154 11.84 3.59 -1.75
N ARG A 155 11.42 4.72 -1.18
CA ARG A 155 11.61 5.04 0.24
C ARG A 155 10.92 4.03 1.15
N ALA A 156 9.66 3.71 0.87
CA ALA A 156 8.91 2.72 1.63
C ALA A 156 9.53 1.32 1.52
N LEU A 157 10.11 0.97 0.37
CA LEU A 157 10.76 -0.32 0.12
C LEU A 157 12.22 -0.38 0.63
N ALA A 158 12.83 0.76 0.97
CA ALA A 158 14.23 0.81 1.39
C ALA A 158 14.50 -0.06 2.63
N ILE A 159 13.58 -0.08 3.57
CA ILE A 159 13.66 -0.83 4.83
C ILE A 159 13.37 -2.32 4.69
N ARG A 160 13.10 -2.84 3.48
CA ARG A 160 12.68 -4.23 3.22
C ARG A 160 11.45 -4.64 4.04
N PRO A 161 10.33 -3.94 3.90
CA PRO A 161 9.15 -4.20 4.71
C PRO A 161 8.53 -5.56 4.36
N SER A 162 7.78 -6.13 5.32
CA SER A 162 6.94 -7.31 5.09
C SER A 162 5.57 -6.94 4.52
N PHE A 163 5.10 -5.73 4.84
CA PHE A 163 3.85 -5.15 4.37
C PHE A 163 4.12 -3.83 3.64
N LEU A 164 3.53 -3.66 2.47
CA LEU A 164 3.55 -2.41 1.72
C LEU A 164 2.12 -1.93 1.51
N PHE A 165 1.80 -0.77 2.04
CA PHE A 165 0.52 -0.11 1.89
C PHE A 165 0.67 1.06 0.91
N LEU A 166 -0.18 1.07 -0.13
CA LEU A 166 -0.16 2.07 -1.20
C LEU A 166 -1.55 2.71 -1.32
N ASP A 167 -1.61 4.01 -1.10
CA ASP A 167 -2.85 4.77 -1.21
C ASP A 167 -2.85 5.53 -2.55
N GLU A 168 -3.69 5.10 -3.50
CA GLU A 168 -3.81 5.64 -4.86
C GLU A 168 -2.47 5.81 -5.59
N PRO A 169 -1.63 4.75 -5.70
CA PRO A 169 -0.23 4.87 -6.13
C PRO A 169 -0.03 5.33 -7.56
N CYS A 170 -1.05 5.26 -8.41
CA CYS A 170 -1.00 5.67 -9.82
C CYS A 170 -1.93 6.83 -10.16
N ALA A 171 -2.53 7.50 -9.15
CA ALA A 171 -3.39 8.65 -9.40
C ALA A 171 -2.62 9.78 -10.11
N ASN A 172 -3.24 10.36 -11.14
CA ASN A 172 -2.69 11.47 -11.92
C ASN A 172 -1.36 11.19 -12.64
N LEU A 173 -1.05 9.92 -12.91
CA LEU A 173 0.11 9.50 -13.68
C LEU A 173 -0.30 9.17 -15.12
N ASP A 174 0.64 9.39 -16.05
CA ASP A 174 0.49 8.96 -17.43
C ASP A 174 0.49 7.42 -17.53
N PRO A 175 -0.05 6.84 -18.62
CA PRO A 175 -0.15 5.38 -18.78
C PRO A 175 1.20 4.65 -18.73
N GLN A 176 2.27 5.24 -19.25
CA GLN A 176 3.59 4.63 -19.26
C GLN A 176 4.17 4.54 -17.85
N THR A 177 4.09 5.62 -17.09
CA THR A 177 4.52 5.67 -15.67
C THR A 177 3.67 4.74 -14.81
N THR A 178 2.35 4.71 -15.04
CA THR A 178 1.45 3.75 -14.37
C THR A 178 1.91 2.32 -14.58
N GLN A 179 2.23 1.93 -15.81
CA GLN A 179 2.70 0.59 -16.12
C GLN A 179 4.02 0.26 -15.42
N ILE A 180 4.96 1.21 -15.33
CA ILE A 180 6.24 1.04 -14.61
C ILE A 180 5.97 0.75 -13.13
N ILE A 181 5.08 1.53 -12.49
CA ILE A 181 4.73 1.35 -11.07
C ILE A 181 3.99 0.03 -10.85
N GLU A 182 3.04 -0.34 -11.70
CA GLU A 182 2.33 -1.61 -11.60
C GLU A 182 3.27 -2.82 -11.74
N ASN A 183 4.24 -2.76 -12.65
CA ASN A 183 5.26 -3.80 -12.81
C ASN A 183 6.17 -3.89 -11.59
N LEU A 184 6.54 -2.75 -10.99
CA LEU A 184 7.28 -2.70 -9.73
C LEU A 184 6.49 -3.38 -8.61
N ILE A 185 5.21 -3.02 -8.44
CA ILE A 185 4.31 -3.61 -7.43
C ILE A 185 4.24 -5.13 -7.59
N LYS A 186 4.03 -5.62 -8.81
CA LYS A 186 4.03 -7.07 -9.09
C LYS A 186 5.36 -7.74 -8.73
N THR A 187 6.48 -7.08 -9.04
CA THR A 187 7.82 -7.58 -8.73
C THR A 187 8.06 -7.69 -7.22
N VAL A 188 7.65 -6.66 -6.47
CA VAL A 188 7.75 -6.60 -5.01
C VAL A 188 6.88 -7.67 -4.35
N SER A 189 5.66 -7.85 -4.84
CA SER A 189 4.76 -8.91 -4.36
C SER A 189 5.34 -10.32 -4.59
N LYS A 190 5.93 -10.56 -5.78
CA LYS A 190 6.62 -11.83 -6.10
C LYS A 190 7.88 -12.06 -5.24
N ALA A 191 8.45 -11.01 -4.67
CA ALA A 191 9.57 -11.11 -3.72
C ALA A 191 9.12 -11.49 -2.29
N GLY A 192 7.80 -11.62 -2.05
CA GLY A 192 7.24 -12.05 -0.78
C GLY A 192 6.71 -10.93 0.12
N VAL A 193 6.61 -9.70 -0.38
CA VAL A 193 5.97 -8.60 0.35
C VAL A 193 4.45 -8.71 0.19
N LYS A 194 3.71 -8.67 1.32
CA LYS A 194 2.25 -8.47 1.28
C LYS A 194 1.96 -7.04 0.90
N ILE A 195 1.14 -6.84 -0.13
CA ILE A 195 0.77 -5.49 -0.60
C ILE A 195 -0.71 -5.26 -0.41
N ILE A 196 -1.06 -4.09 0.09
CA ILE A 196 -2.43 -3.60 0.15
C ILE A 196 -2.48 -2.28 -0.61
N ILE A 197 -3.34 -2.21 -1.63
CA ILE A 197 -3.53 -1.04 -2.48
C ILE A 197 -4.92 -0.49 -2.26
N VAL A 198 -5.02 0.82 -2.04
CA VAL A 198 -6.28 1.55 -2.18
C VAL A 198 -6.32 2.15 -3.57
N THR A 199 -7.42 1.94 -4.27
CA THR A 199 -7.69 2.60 -5.55
C THR A 199 -9.18 2.70 -5.84
N HIS A 200 -9.57 3.66 -6.67
CA HIS A 200 -10.89 3.73 -7.27
C HIS A 200 -10.88 3.26 -8.74
N ASP A 201 -9.70 2.96 -9.29
CA ASP A 201 -9.54 2.46 -10.67
C ASP A 201 -9.83 0.95 -10.73
N VAL A 202 -10.97 0.63 -11.34
CA VAL A 202 -11.47 -0.73 -11.59
C VAL A 202 -10.49 -1.55 -12.44
N PHE A 203 -9.87 -0.92 -13.45
CA PHE A 203 -8.94 -1.59 -14.34
C PHE A 203 -7.61 -1.88 -13.65
N GLN A 204 -7.11 -0.96 -12.83
CA GLN A 204 -5.91 -1.21 -11.99
C GLN A 204 -6.15 -2.37 -11.02
N ALA A 205 -7.29 -2.37 -10.32
CA ALA A 205 -7.65 -3.45 -9.43
C ALA A 205 -7.68 -4.80 -10.17
N LYS A 206 -8.27 -4.85 -11.37
CA LYS A 206 -8.33 -6.06 -12.20
C LYS A 206 -6.95 -6.58 -12.63
N ARG A 207 -5.99 -5.65 -12.91
CA ARG A 207 -4.62 -6.01 -13.34
C ARG A 207 -3.72 -6.48 -12.21
N LEU A 208 -3.96 -5.99 -10.96
CA LEU A 208 -3.03 -6.18 -9.85
C LEU A 208 -3.51 -7.15 -8.78
N ALA A 209 -4.79 -7.15 -8.45
CA ALA A 209 -5.32 -7.80 -7.27
C ALA A 209 -5.28 -9.33 -7.34
N ASN A 210 -5.01 -9.97 -6.21
CA ASN A 210 -5.32 -11.38 -5.95
C ASN A 210 -6.73 -11.48 -5.33
N ASP A 211 -7.06 -10.58 -4.41
CA ASP A 211 -8.36 -10.45 -3.78
C ASP A 211 -8.78 -8.97 -3.68
N ILE A 212 -10.08 -8.76 -3.63
CA ILE A 212 -10.74 -7.46 -3.61
C ILE A 212 -11.55 -7.33 -2.33
N LEU A 213 -11.38 -6.19 -1.65
CA LEU A 213 -12.27 -5.72 -0.61
C LEU A 213 -13.02 -4.49 -1.15
N PHE A 214 -14.31 -4.66 -1.40
CA PHE A 214 -15.15 -3.59 -1.93
C PHE A 214 -15.80 -2.80 -0.80
N PHE A 215 -15.43 -1.52 -0.72
CA PHE A 215 -15.89 -0.57 0.29
C PHE A 215 -17.05 0.28 -0.22
N HIS A 216 -18.10 0.40 0.60
CA HIS A 216 -19.21 1.31 0.37
C HIS A 216 -19.74 1.82 1.72
N ASN A 217 -19.86 3.14 1.88
CA ASN A 217 -20.41 3.81 3.07
C ASN A 217 -19.84 3.26 4.41
N GLY A 218 -18.52 3.19 4.53
CA GLY A 218 -17.84 2.73 5.75
C GLY A 218 -17.98 1.22 6.03
N LYS A 219 -18.45 0.43 5.07
CA LYS A 219 -18.61 -1.03 5.19
C LYS A 219 -17.84 -1.75 4.09
N ILE A 220 -17.44 -2.99 4.36
CA ILE A 220 -16.97 -3.91 3.34
C ILE A 220 -18.17 -4.72 2.86
N ILE A 221 -18.61 -4.46 1.64
CA ILE A 221 -19.79 -5.13 1.05
C ILE A 221 -19.41 -6.49 0.46
N GLU A 222 -18.20 -6.57 -0.12
CA GLU A 222 -17.67 -7.84 -0.63
C GLU A 222 -16.19 -7.97 -0.30
N HIS A 223 -15.78 -9.17 0.11
CA HIS A 223 -14.39 -9.61 0.15
C HIS A 223 -14.29 -10.93 -0.60
N THR A 224 -13.62 -10.93 -1.76
CA THR A 224 -13.58 -12.08 -2.64
C THR A 224 -12.34 -12.08 -3.55
N LYS A 225 -12.05 -13.23 -4.17
CA LYS A 225 -10.99 -13.31 -5.19
C LYS A 225 -11.32 -12.43 -6.38
N THR A 226 -10.31 -11.80 -6.96
CA THR A 226 -10.44 -10.87 -8.09
C THR A 226 -11.29 -11.44 -9.23
N LYS A 227 -11.05 -12.70 -9.62
CA LYS A 227 -11.84 -13.35 -10.68
C LYS A 227 -13.33 -13.36 -10.39
N ASN A 228 -13.71 -13.62 -9.12
CA ASN A 228 -15.13 -13.68 -8.73
C ASN A 228 -15.74 -12.28 -8.70
N PHE A 229 -15.02 -11.29 -8.13
CA PHE A 229 -15.48 -9.91 -8.09
C PHE A 229 -15.83 -9.39 -9.49
N PHE A 230 -14.98 -9.63 -10.49
CA PHE A 230 -15.19 -9.11 -11.86
C PHE A 230 -16.14 -9.95 -12.72
N LYS A 231 -16.27 -11.26 -12.47
CA LYS A 231 -17.16 -12.11 -13.27
C LYS A 231 -18.58 -12.22 -12.70
N ASN A 232 -18.67 -12.28 -11.38
CA ASN A 232 -19.95 -12.51 -10.69
C ASN A 232 -20.01 -11.74 -9.37
N PRO A 233 -20.08 -10.40 -9.41
CA PRO A 233 -20.24 -9.56 -8.23
C PRO A 233 -21.55 -9.89 -7.53
N LYS A 234 -21.52 -10.05 -6.20
CA LYS A 234 -22.66 -10.49 -5.41
C LYS A 234 -23.64 -9.34 -5.12
N SER A 235 -23.12 -8.14 -4.83
CA SER A 235 -23.93 -6.98 -4.47
C SER A 235 -24.31 -6.15 -5.68
N LYS A 236 -25.44 -5.43 -5.58
CA LYS A 236 -25.86 -4.47 -6.58
C LYS A 236 -24.83 -3.33 -6.70
N GLU A 237 -24.35 -2.85 -5.56
CA GLU A 237 -23.38 -1.77 -5.46
C GLU A 237 -22.05 -2.12 -6.20
N ALA A 238 -21.59 -3.37 -6.08
CA ALA A 238 -20.40 -3.82 -6.80
C ALA A 238 -20.65 -3.89 -8.32
N LYS A 239 -21.84 -4.32 -8.75
CA LYS A 239 -22.23 -4.35 -10.16
C LYS A 239 -22.29 -2.93 -10.75
N ASP A 240 -22.91 -2.01 -10.02
CA ASP A 240 -23.07 -0.62 -10.46
C ASP A 240 -21.72 0.09 -10.49
N PHE A 241 -20.87 -0.13 -9.47
CA PHE A 241 -19.51 0.42 -9.42
C PHE A 241 -18.65 -0.04 -10.59
N GLN A 242 -18.69 -1.33 -10.97
CA GLN A 242 -17.95 -1.85 -12.13
C GLN A 242 -18.40 -1.25 -13.46
N LYS A 243 -19.68 -0.84 -13.56
CA LYS A 243 -20.24 -0.16 -14.74
C LYS A 243 -19.99 1.34 -14.74
N GLY A 244 -19.33 1.88 -13.71
CA GLY A 244 -19.13 3.33 -13.56
C GLY A 244 -20.38 4.10 -13.18
N LEU A 245 -21.41 3.42 -12.66
CA LEU A 245 -22.63 4.07 -12.22
C LEU A 245 -22.45 4.71 -10.84
N LEU A 246 -23.15 5.81 -10.61
CA LEU A 246 -23.14 6.49 -9.31
C LEU A 246 -23.76 5.59 -8.24
N LEU A 247 -23.01 5.35 -7.18
CA LEU A 247 -23.49 4.66 -5.99
C LEU A 247 -24.27 5.66 -5.12
N LYS A 248 -25.53 5.34 -4.83
CA LYS A 248 -26.37 6.10 -3.91
C LYS A 248 -26.16 5.67 -2.46
#